data_37cf48c5bd519e6ec4562161796c8a86
#
_entry.id   37cf48c5bd519e6ec4562161796c8a86
#
_cell.length_a   1.000
_cell.length_b   1.000
_cell.length_c   1.000
_cell.angle_alpha   90.00
_cell.angle_beta   90.00
_cell.angle_gamma   90.00
#
_symmetry.space_group_name_H-M   'P 1'
#
loop_
_entity.id
_entity.type
_entity.pdbx_description
1 polymer ?
#
loop_
_entity_poly.entity_id
_entity_poly.type
_entity_poly.pdbx_seq_one_letter_code
_entity_poly.pdbx_strand_id
1 'polypeptide(L)'
;MKKIILTVAAALAAGAFAMPAGFTDDFDAALKKAADEKKTVFALFTGSDWCIWCKRLEGEVLSQKAFSGEVGKTFVPVFLDFPNDKSLVKAATAKRNRELAEKYSIRGYPTVLLLDTKGEVLAQTGYRAGGPEKYLAHVKGLVQKGPLLQKHVKPYEKRFEGLGRKMGESANAVAAKVAGDHEAKEKAVKAAFPTIVGPILVEMKTLRKDLAAEQVPEAIADDKDGLLKQIDNAIEFLTKASKGELP
;
A
#
# COMPACT_ATOMS: atom_id res chain seq x y z
N MET A 1 -64.67 1.10 24.02
CA MET A 1 -63.36 0.37 23.95
C MET A 1 -62.68 0.84 22.68
N LYS A 2 -61.74 1.82 22.78
CA LYS A 2 -60.94 2.34 21.65
C LYS A 2 -59.70 1.49 21.50
N LYS A 3 -59.57 0.78 20.39
CA LYS A 3 -58.37 0.02 20.02
C LYS A 3 -57.32 1.01 19.53
N ILE A 4 -56.25 1.18 20.29
CA ILE A 4 -55.04 1.90 19.87
C ILE A 4 -54.21 0.94 19.00
N ILE A 5 -54.20 1.19 17.70
CA ILE A 5 -53.30 0.49 16.76
C ILE A 5 -51.94 1.18 16.86
N LEU A 6 -50.99 0.52 17.50
CA LEU A 6 -49.60 0.95 17.57
C LEU A 6 -48.95 0.52 16.24
N THR A 7 -48.83 1.43 15.29
CA THR A 7 -48.05 1.24 14.07
C THR A 7 -46.56 1.41 14.45
N VAL A 8 -45.87 0.28 14.58
CA VAL A 8 -44.42 0.27 14.64
C VAL A 8 -43.91 0.52 13.22
N ALA A 9 -43.56 1.77 12.93
CA ALA A 9 -42.83 2.11 11.73
C ALA A 9 -41.38 1.59 11.94
N ALA A 10 -41.08 0.42 11.39
CA ALA A 10 -39.71 -0.04 11.22
C ALA A 10 -39.03 0.88 10.21
N ALA A 11 -38.32 1.88 10.68
CA ALA A 11 -37.40 2.64 9.87
C ALA A 11 -36.26 1.68 9.43
N LEU A 12 -36.37 1.17 8.20
CA LEU A 12 -35.26 0.64 7.46
C LEU A 12 -34.29 1.83 7.24
N ALA A 13 -33.46 2.10 8.21
CA ALA A 13 -32.28 2.91 8.01
C ALA A 13 -31.42 2.14 6.99
N ALA A 14 -31.54 2.49 5.70
CA ALA A 14 -30.50 2.21 4.73
C ALA A 14 -29.22 2.80 5.34
N GLY A 15 -28.33 1.92 5.83
CA GLY A 15 -27.16 2.33 6.54
C GLY A 15 -26.29 3.19 5.63
N ALA A 16 -26.45 4.51 5.72
CA ALA A 16 -25.46 5.43 5.21
C ALA A 16 -24.16 5.11 5.95
N PHE A 17 -23.15 4.75 5.21
CA PHE A 17 -21.83 4.47 5.73
C PHE A 17 -21.30 5.76 6.40
N ALA A 18 -21.38 5.83 7.70
CA ALA A 18 -20.91 6.98 8.46
C ALA A 18 -19.42 6.83 8.75
N MET A 19 -18.70 7.95 8.72
CA MET A 19 -17.30 7.99 9.16
C MET A 19 -17.18 7.37 10.56
N PRO A 20 -16.26 6.40 10.77
CA PRO A 20 -16.11 5.74 12.06
C PRO A 20 -15.78 6.73 13.19
N ALA A 21 -16.22 6.43 14.42
CA ALA A 21 -16.00 7.29 15.56
C ALA A 21 -14.50 7.54 15.80
N GLY A 22 -14.13 8.81 16.02
CA GLY A 22 -12.74 9.23 16.27
C GLY A 22 -11.94 9.54 15.01
N PHE A 23 -12.48 9.31 13.81
CA PHE A 23 -11.86 9.72 12.55
C PHE A 23 -12.17 11.19 12.21
N THR A 24 -11.32 11.78 11.38
CA THR A 24 -11.54 13.08 10.72
C THR A 24 -11.38 12.93 9.21
N ASP A 25 -12.01 13.79 8.42
CA ASP A 25 -11.80 13.89 6.96
C ASP A 25 -10.79 15.00 6.58
N ASP A 26 -10.27 15.71 7.58
CA ASP A 26 -9.25 16.74 7.39
C ASP A 26 -7.84 16.17 7.60
N PHE A 27 -7.21 15.81 6.47
CA PHE A 27 -5.87 15.23 6.46
C PHE A 27 -4.80 16.19 7.00
N ASP A 28 -4.88 17.47 6.66
CA ASP A 28 -3.86 18.45 7.04
C ASP A 28 -3.94 18.77 8.53
N ALA A 29 -5.15 18.91 9.08
CA ALA A 29 -5.37 19.00 10.51
C ALA A 29 -4.89 17.75 11.27
N ALA A 30 -5.10 16.57 10.70
CA ALA A 30 -4.63 15.32 11.29
C ALA A 30 -3.11 15.23 11.33
N LEU A 31 -2.40 15.65 10.28
CA LEU A 31 -0.93 15.72 10.28
C LEU A 31 -0.41 16.65 11.36
N LYS A 32 -1.01 17.84 11.47
CA LYS A 32 -0.65 18.80 12.53
C LYS A 32 -0.87 18.20 13.92
N LYS A 33 -2.04 17.61 14.16
CA LYS A 33 -2.35 16.95 15.43
C LYS A 33 -1.38 15.80 15.72
N ALA A 34 -1.01 15.01 14.71
CA ALA A 34 -0.04 13.92 14.85
C ALA A 34 1.35 14.46 15.26
N ALA A 35 1.76 15.60 14.71
CA ALA A 35 3.02 16.25 15.09
C ALA A 35 2.98 16.75 16.53
N ASP A 36 1.90 17.43 16.93
CA ASP A 36 1.72 17.97 18.29
C ASP A 36 1.67 16.85 19.35
N GLU A 37 0.99 15.74 19.05
CA GLU A 37 0.81 14.59 19.95
C GLU A 37 1.88 13.50 19.81
N LYS A 38 2.84 13.65 18.88
CA LYS A 38 3.87 12.64 18.55
C LYS A 38 3.27 11.27 18.21
N LYS A 39 2.18 11.28 17.44
CA LYS A 39 1.45 10.08 16.99
C LYS A 39 1.66 9.82 15.51
N THR A 40 1.33 8.62 15.10
CA THR A 40 1.29 8.21 13.69
C THR A 40 -0.10 8.52 13.10
N VAL A 41 -0.16 9.00 11.87
CA VAL A 41 -1.43 9.13 11.15
C VAL A 41 -1.85 7.77 10.60
N PHE A 42 -3.09 7.39 10.88
CA PHE A 42 -3.75 6.23 10.29
C PHE A 42 -4.67 6.72 9.18
N ALA A 43 -4.19 6.77 7.94
CA ALA A 43 -4.94 7.29 6.80
C ALA A 43 -5.64 6.14 6.05
N LEU A 44 -6.97 6.07 6.19
CA LEU A 44 -7.81 5.10 5.51
C LEU A 44 -8.34 5.67 4.21
N PHE A 45 -7.94 5.10 3.08
CA PHE A 45 -8.54 5.31 1.76
C PHE A 45 -9.61 4.25 1.53
N THR A 46 -10.84 4.67 1.30
CA THR A 46 -12.02 3.78 1.30
C THR A 46 -13.03 4.17 0.22
N GLY A 47 -13.90 3.24 -0.17
CA GLY A 47 -15.06 3.48 -1.02
C GLY A 47 -16.32 3.05 -0.27
N SER A 48 -16.87 3.98 0.51
CA SER A 48 -17.88 3.68 1.55
C SER A 48 -19.15 3.02 1.02
N ASP A 49 -19.66 3.44 -0.12
CA ASP A 49 -20.94 2.98 -0.66
C ASP A 49 -20.83 1.76 -1.62
N TRP A 50 -19.65 1.49 -2.16
CA TRP A 50 -19.46 0.45 -3.19
C TRP A 50 -18.45 -0.65 -2.84
N CYS A 51 -17.40 -0.37 -2.03
CA CYS A 51 -16.29 -1.29 -1.79
C CYS A 51 -16.63 -2.34 -0.72
N ILE A 52 -16.80 -3.61 -1.12
CA ILE A 52 -17.19 -4.69 -0.21
C ILE A 52 -16.12 -4.95 0.89
N TRP A 53 -14.83 -4.87 0.57
CA TRP A 53 -13.75 -5.06 1.52
C TRP A 53 -13.61 -3.90 2.50
N CYS A 54 -14.00 -2.68 2.05
CA CYS A 54 -14.07 -1.51 2.93
C CYS A 54 -15.18 -1.67 3.97
N LYS A 55 -16.37 -2.12 3.53
CA LYS A 55 -17.50 -2.43 4.42
C LYS A 55 -17.16 -3.53 5.43
N ARG A 56 -16.38 -4.54 5.00
CA ARG A 56 -15.87 -5.56 5.92
C ARG A 56 -14.92 -4.99 6.95
N LEU A 57 -13.92 -4.20 6.53
CA LEU A 57 -12.98 -3.57 7.44
C LEU A 57 -13.71 -2.72 8.47
N GLU A 58 -14.69 -1.94 8.02
CA GLU A 58 -15.48 -1.12 8.94
C GLU A 58 -16.29 -1.97 9.92
N GLY A 59 -17.11 -2.90 9.43
CA GLY A 59 -18.00 -3.70 10.26
C GLY A 59 -17.26 -4.62 11.23
N GLU A 60 -16.16 -5.26 10.78
CA GLU A 60 -15.39 -6.22 11.57
C GLU A 60 -14.36 -5.55 12.49
N VAL A 61 -13.94 -4.31 12.20
CA VAL A 61 -12.84 -3.66 12.91
C VAL A 61 -13.19 -2.24 13.35
N LEU A 62 -13.37 -1.29 12.40
CA LEU A 62 -13.31 0.14 12.71
C LEU A 62 -14.50 0.63 13.56
N SER A 63 -15.69 0.07 13.36
CA SER A 63 -16.91 0.39 14.13
C SER A 63 -16.93 -0.30 15.50
N GLN A 64 -16.03 -1.24 15.76
CA GLN A 64 -16.00 -1.97 17.01
C GLN A 64 -15.43 -1.09 18.14
N LYS A 65 -16.08 -1.14 19.32
CA LYS A 65 -15.67 -0.37 20.50
C LYS A 65 -14.22 -0.66 20.92
N ALA A 66 -13.75 -1.89 20.73
CA ALA A 66 -12.38 -2.31 21.02
C ALA A 66 -11.37 -1.58 20.10
N PHE A 67 -11.74 -1.23 18.85
CA PHE A 67 -10.90 -0.43 17.97
C PHE A 67 -11.03 1.08 18.27
N SER A 68 -12.26 1.62 18.24
CA SER A 68 -12.51 3.05 18.39
C SER A 68 -12.06 3.62 19.73
N GLY A 69 -12.11 2.83 20.81
CA GLY A 69 -11.61 3.21 22.14
C GLY A 69 -10.09 3.21 22.27
N GLU A 70 -9.37 2.53 21.37
CA GLU A 70 -7.93 2.36 21.47
C GLU A 70 -7.14 3.08 20.36
N VAL A 71 -7.72 3.23 19.16
CA VAL A 71 -7.00 3.77 17.99
C VAL A 71 -6.44 5.16 18.27
N GLY A 72 -7.20 6.05 18.91
CA GLY A 72 -6.80 7.42 19.23
C GLY A 72 -5.65 7.54 20.24
N LYS A 73 -5.32 6.45 20.98
CA LYS A 73 -4.18 6.46 21.92
C LYS A 73 -2.83 6.46 21.18
N THR A 74 -2.76 5.82 20.02
CA THR A 74 -1.51 5.64 19.25
C THR A 74 -1.53 6.39 17.93
N PHE A 75 -2.72 6.56 17.34
CA PHE A 75 -2.89 7.09 16.00
C PHE A 75 -3.78 8.34 15.99
N VAL A 76 -3.62 9.14 14.94
CA VAL A 76 -4.60 10.13 14.50
C VAL A 76 -5.29 9.57 13.26
N PRO A 77 -6.55 9.05 13.38
CA PRO A 77 -7.21 8.39 12.27
C PRO A 77 -7.86 9.38 11.31
N VAL A 78 -7.65 9.17 10.01
CA VAL A 78 -8.18 9.96 8.90
C VAL A 78 -8.99 9.08 7.96
N PHE A 79 -10.16 9.58 7.57
CA PHE A 79 -11.10 8.92 6.68
C PHE A 79 -11.14 9.63 5.32
N LEU A 80 -10.55 9.02 4.30
CA LEU A 80 -10.45 9.54 2.95
C LEU A 80 -11.39 8.72 2.04
N ASP A 81 -12.62 9.19 1.90
CA ASP A 81 -13.67 8.49 1.18
C ASP A 81 -13.75 8.85 -0.30
N PHE A 82 -14.02 7.85 -1.12
CA PHE A 82 -14.17 7.91 -2.57
C PHE A 82 -15.50 7.28 -3.01
N PRO A 83 -16.65 7.84 -2.57
CA PRO A 83 -17.94 7.25 -2.85
C PRO A 83 -18.35 7.46 -4.31
N ASN A 84 -19.23 6.56 -4.80
CA ASN A 84 -19.97 6.76 -6.06
C ASN A 84 -20.99 7.89 -5.93
N ASP A 85 -21.71 7.92 -4.82
CA ASP A 85 -22.64 9.01 -4.48
C ASP A 85 -21.86 10.25 -4.03
N LYS A 86 -21.79 11.23 -4.93
CA LYS A 86 -21.05 12.48 -4.71
C LYS A 86 -21.62 13.35 -3.59
N SER A 87 -22.83 13.08 -3.11
CA SER A 87 -23.44 13.82 -2.00
C SER A 87 -22.85 13.45 -0.64
N LEU A 88 -22.18 12.28 -0.52
CA LEU A 88 -21.59 11.78 0.73
C LEU A 88 -20.33 12.53 1.15
N VAL A 89 -19.64 13.19 0.22
CA VAL A 89 -18.39 13.92 0.50
C VAL A 89 -18.43 15.31 -0.16
N LYS A 90 -18.09 16.35 0.60
CA LYS A 90 -18.01 17.71 0.09
C LYS A 90 -17.04 17.81 -1.09
N ALA A 91 -17.34 18.63 -2.09
CA ALA A 91 -16.52 18.77 -3.30
C ALA A 91 -15.04 19.11 -3.01
N ALA A 92 -14.78 19.98 -2.02
CA ALA A 92 -13.42 20.33 -1.62
C ALA A 92 -12.67 19.13 -1.01
N THR A 93 -13.31 18.38 -0.10
CA THR A 93 -12.76 17.16 0.50
C THR A 93 -12.51 16.10 -0.58
N ALA A 94 -13.47 15.88 -1.48
CA ALA A 94 -13.32 14.93 -2.59
C ALA A 94 -12.14 15.29 -3.52
N LYS A 95 -11.91 16.58 -3.78
CA LYS A 95 -10.74 17.05 -4.53
C LYS A 95 -9.45 16.74 -3.78
N ARG A 96 -9.38 17.09 -2.49
CA ARG A 96 -8.24 16.83 -1.63
C ARG A 96 -7.92 15.33 -1.53
N ASN A 97 -8.95 14.49 -1.37
CA ASN A 97 -8.79 13.05 -1.33
C ASN A 97 -8.13 12.50 -2.62
N ARG A 98 -8.53 13.00 -3.81
CA ARG A 98 -7.92 12.61 -5.09
C ARG A 98 -6.44 13.00 -5.16
N GLU A 99 -6.10 14.23 -4.79
CA GLU A 99 -4.70 14.70 -4.74
C GLU A 99 -3.85 13.81 -3.83
N LEU A 100 -4.40 13.40 -2.68
CA LEU A 100 -3.72 12.49 -1.75
C LEU A 100 -3.59 11.08 -2.33
N ALA A 101 -4.62 10.57 -3.00
CA ALA A 101 -4.57 9.26 -3.64
C ALA A 101 -3.50 9.22 -4.76
N GLU A 102 -3.36 10.29 -5.54
CA GLU A 102 -2.30 10.45 -6.54
C GLU A 102 -0.92 10.53 -5.88
N LYS A 103 -0.77 11.42 -4.87
CA LYS A 103 0.48 11.58 -4.12
C LYS A 103 1.00 10.25 -3.57
N TYR A 104 0.11 9.44 -2.99
CA TYR A 104 0.48 8.17 -2.37
C TYR A 104 0.31 6.97 -3.31
N SER A 105 0.01 7.19 -4.58
CA SER A 105 -0.14 6.13 -5.60
C SER A 105 -1.13 5.03 -5.19
N ILE A 106 -2.29 5.42 -4.64
CA ILE A 106 -3.33 4.49 -4.20
C ILE A 106 -3.97 3.81 -5.40
N ARG A 107 -3.92 2.46 -5.44
CA ARG A 107 -4.40 1.65 -6.57
C ARG A 107 -5.58 0.74 -6.22
N GLY A 108 -5.99 0.70 -4.95
CA GLY A 108 -7.08 -0.18 -4.51
C GLY A 108 -7.61 0.19 -3.15
N TYR A 109 -8.76 -0.38 -2.80
CA TYR A 109 -9.47 -0.08 -1.56
C TYR A 109 -9.89 -1.38 -0.84
N PRO A 110 -9.89 -1.41 0.51
CA PRO A 110 -9.35 -0.35 1.35
C PRO A 110 -7.82 -0.35 1.32
N THR A 111 -7.21 0.84 1.35
CA THR A 111 -5.80 1.03 1.66
C THR A 111 -5.68 1.82 2.93
N VAL A 112 -4.85 1.36 3.86
CA VAL A 112 -4.48 2.06 5.08
C VAL A 112 -3.00 2.40 5.02
N LEU A 113 -2.66 3.68 5.06
CA LEU A 113 -1.30 4.16 5.21
C LEU A 113 -1.05 4.55 6.66
N LEU A 114 0.06 4.11 7.20
CA LEU A 114 0.60 4.57 8.46
C LEU A 114 1.69 5.60 8.15
N LEU A 115 1.44 6.86 8.50
CA LEU A 115 2.32 7.96 8.13
C LEU A 115 2.98 8.57 9.36
N ASP A 116 4.21 9.00 9.21
CA ASP A 116 4.88 9.80 10.23
C ASP A 116 4.30 11.23 10.30
N THR A 117 4.82 12.04 11.20
CA THR A 117 4.38 13.43 11.42
C THR A 117 4.70 14.39 10.26
N LYS A 118 5.48 13.95 9.27
CA LYS A 118 5.79 14.68 8.04
C LYS A 118 4.95 14.19 6.84
N GLY A 119 4.12 13.15 7.05
CA GLY A 119 3.34 12.52 6.00
C GLY A 119 4.14 11.53 5.16
N GLU A 120 5.29 11.06 5.63
CA GLU A 120 6.04 9.99 4.98
C GLU A 120 5.47 8.62 5.34
N VAL A 121 5.43 7.71 4.36
CA VAL A 121 4.85 6.39 4.55
C VAL A 121 5.80 5.50 5.36
N LEU A 122 5.37 5.13 6.56
CA LEU A 122 6.05 4.13 7.40
C LEU A 122 5.66 2.72 6.97
N ALA A 123 4.38 2.49 6.72
CA ALA A 123 3.86 1.20 6.27
C ALA A 123 2.52 1.35 5.55
N GLN A 124 2.15 0.31 4.79
CA GLN A 124 0.88 0.18 4.11
C GLN A 124 0.24 -1.16 4.45
N THR A 125 -1.07 -1.16 4.60
CA THR A 125 -1.88 -2.36 4.78
C THR A 125 -3.28 -2.15 4.18
N GLY A 126 -4.17 -3.13 4.35
CA GLY A 126 -5.56 -3.07 3.91
C GLY A 126 -6.45 -3.84 4.87
N TYR A 127 -7.51 -4.45 4.36
CA TYR A 127 -8.35 -5.35 5.16
C TYR A 127 -7.54 -6.59 5.60
N ARG A 128 -7.72 -6.94 6.88
CA ARG A 128 -7.23 -8.20 7.45
C ARG A 128 -8.30 -8.76 8.38
N ALA A 129 -8.60 -10.04 8.20
CA ALA A 129 -9.52 -10.76 9.08
C ALA A 129 -8.93 -10.94 10.49
N GLY A 130 -9.78 -11.09 11.49
CA GLY A 130 -9.38 -11.44 12.85
C GLY A 130 -9.83 -10.46 13.92
N GLY A 131 -10.63 -9.46 13.56
CA GLY A 131 -11.24 -8.52 14.49
C GLY A 131 -10.34 -7.37 14.94
N PRO A 132 -10.87 -6.49 15.80
CA PRO A 132 -10.27 -5.21 16.14
C PRO A 132 -8.95 -5.33 16.91
N GLU A 133 -8.84 -6.26 17.85
CA GLU A 133 -7.64 -6.43 18.68
C GLU A 133 -6.44 -6.88 17.84
N LYS A 134 -6.64 -7.91 16.98
CA LYS A 134 -5.58 -8.40 16.07
C LYS A 134 -5.18 -7.34 15.05
N TYR A 135 -6.16 -6.56 14.57
CA TYR A 135 -5.88 -5.48 13.63
C TYR A 135 -5.08 -4.35 14.28
N LEU A 136 -5.43 -3.94 15.50
CA LEU A 136 -4.65 -2.95 16.27
C LEU A 136 -3.23 -3.44 16.54
N ALA A 137 -3.06 -4.69 16.96
CA ALA A 137 -1.74 -5.27 17.18
C ALA A 137 -0.91 -5.26 15.88
N HIS A 138 -1.54 -5.63 14.75
CA HIS A 138 -0.91 -5.59 13.43
C HIS A 138 -0.42 -4.18 13.06
N VAL A 139 -1.28 -3.15 13.11
CA VAL A 139 -0.88 -1.79 12.70
C VAL A 139 0.13 -1.17 13.65
N LYS A 140 0.07 -1.48 14.96
CA LYS A 140 1.09 -1.08 15.94
C LYS A 140 2.45 -1.73 15.62
N GLY A 141 2.44 -3.02 15.29
CA GLY A 141 3.66 -3.73 14.87
C GLY A 141 4.28 -3.15 13.61
N LEU A 142 3.47 -2.77 12.62
CA LEU A 142 3.95 -2.12 11.41
C LEU A 142 4.65 -0.77 11.70
N VAL A 143 4.09 0.04 12.60
CA VAL A 143 4.71 1.33 13.00
C VAL A 143 6.05 1.13 13.69
N GLN A 144 6.17 0.11 14.53
CA GLN A 144 7.44 -0.21 15.19
C GLN A 144 8.52 -0.65 14.20
N LYS A 145 8.14 -1.41 13.18
CA LYS A 145 9.05 -1.87 12.12
C LYS A 145 9.39 -0.77 11.10
N GLY A 146 8.47 0.14 10.84
CA GLY A 146 8.56 1.13 9.76
C GLY A 146 9.90 1.88 9.69
N PRO A 147 10.37 2.52 10.76
CA PRO A 147 11.65 3.22 10.76
C PRO A 147 12.85 2.31 10.48
N LEU A 148 12.80 1.07 10.99
CA LEU A 148 13.84 0.07 10.75
C LEU A 148 13.86 -0.36 9.29
N LEU A 149 12.70 -0.62 8.71
CA LEU A 149 12.56 -0.97 7.29
C LEU A 149 13.04 0.18 6.40
N GLN A 150 12.66 1.43 6.69
CA GLN A 150 13.11 2.61 5.94
C GLN A 150 14.64 2.73 5.93
N LYS A 151 15.29 2.44 7.06
CA LYS A 151 16.74 2.53 7.20
C LYS A 151 17.48 1.38 6.51
N HIS A 152 17.03 0.14 6.73
CA HIS A 152 17.84 -1.05 6.45
C HIS A 152 17.39 -1.85 5.21
N VAL A 153 16.12 -1.75 4.79
CA VAL A 153 15.55 -2.59 3.71
C VAL A 153 15.13 -1.76 2.50
N LYS A 154 14.42 -0.66 2.70
CA LYS A 154 13.89 0.18 1.62
C LYS A 154 14.93 0.71 0.62
N PRO A 155 16.17 1.07 1.00
CA PRO A 155 17.19 1.47 0.02
C PRO A 155 17.50 0.36 -0.98
N TYR A 156 17.49 -0.91 -0.53
CA TYR A 156 17.74 -2.07 -1.37
C TYR A 156 16.54 -2.42 -2.25
N GLU A 157 15.31 -2.32 -1.74
CA GLU A 157 14.10 -2.45 -2.56
C GLU A 157 14.10 -1.44 -3.72
N LYS A 158 14.37 -0.16 -3.44
CA LYS A 158 14.44 0.89 -4.48
C LYS A 158 15.49 0.58 -5.55
N ARG A 159 16.64 0.06 -5.14
CA ARG A 159 17.71 -0.36 -6.10
C ARG A 159 17.24 -1.54 -6.94
N PHE A 160 16.59 -2.54 -6.32
CA PHE A 160 16.07 -3.72 -7.01
C PHE A 160 14.99 -3.34 -8.04
N GLU A 161 14.01 -2.54 -7.67
CA GLU A 161 12.99 -1.99 -8.58
C GLU A 161 13.61 -1.16 -9.70
N GLY A 162 14.64 -0.36 -9.38
CA GLY A 162 15.40 0.43 -10.35
C GLY A 162 16.06 -0.43 -11.41
N LEU A 163 16.60 -1.59 -11.04
CA LEU A 163 17.19 -2.55 -11.99
C LEU A 163 16.13 -3.14 -12.94
N GLY A 164 14.93 -3.43 -12.42
CA GLY A 164 13.81 -3.88 -13.24
C GLY A 164 13.38 -2.82 -14.28
N ARG A 165 13.27 -1.54 -13.86
CA ARG A 165 12.99 -0.43 -14.78
C ARG A 165 14.08 -0.26 -15.84
N LYS A 166 15.35 -0.25 -15.46
CA LYS A 166 16.51 -0.15 -16.36
C LYS A 166 16.49 -1.25 -17.43
N MET A 167 16.11 -2.47 -17.06
CA MET A 167 15.96 -3.57 -17.99
C MET A 167 14.83 -3.31 -19.00
N GLY A 168 13.65 -2.87 -18.55
CA GLY A 168 12.53 -2.53 -19.40
C GLY A 168 12.84 -1.38 -20.35
N GLU A 169 13.50 -0.31 -19.87
CA GLU A 169 13.94 0.83 -20.70
C GLU A 169 14.94 0.38 -21.78
N SER A 170 15.87 -0.49 -21.44
CA SER A 170 16.85 -1.04 -22.39
C SER A 170 16.19 -1.89 -23.47
N ALA A 171 15.22 -2.71 -23.09
CA ALA A 171 14.44 -3.50 -24.05
C ALA A 171 13.62 -2.61 -24.99
N ASN A 172 12.95 -1.59 -24.45
CA ASN A 172 12.19 -0.62 -25.23
C ASN A 172 13.09 0.18 -26.19
N ALA A 173 14.30 0.56 -25.78
CA ALA A 173 15.26 1.24 -26.61
C ALA A 173 15.73 0.39 -27.82
N VAL A 174 15.84 -0.93 -27.63
CA VAL A 174 16.12 -1.87 -28.75
C VAL A 174 14.91 -1.92 -29.69
N ALA A 175 13.71 -2.14 -29.14
CA ALA A 175 12.48 -2.21 -29.94
C ALA A 175 12.21 -0.95 -30.77
N ALA A 176 12.52 0.24 -30.22
CA ALA A 176 12.33 1.52 -30.89
C ALA A 176 13.23 1.72 -32.13
N LYS A 177 14.37 1.02 -32.22
CA LYS A 177 15.31 1.08 -33.36
C LYS A 177 14.93 0.14 -34.50
N VAL A 178 13.95 -0.73 -34.31
CA VAL A 178 13.55 -1.73 -35.30
C VAL A 178 12.33 -1.24 -36.08
N ALA A 179 12.48 -1.16 -37.39
CA ALA A 179 11.35 -0.93 -38.32
C ALA A 179 10.60 -2.27 -38.50
N GLY A 180 9.27 -2.22 -38.44
CA GLY A 180 8.43 -3.40 -38.60
C GLY A 180 7.32 -3.49 -37.54
N ASP A 181 6.64 -4.62 -37.56
CA ASP A 181 5.54 -4.94 -36.67
C ASP A 181 6.01 -5.39 -35.25
N HIS A 182 5.06 -5.83 -34.45
CA HIS A 182 5.33 -6.28 -33.09
C HIS A 182 6.29 -7.48 -33.05
N GLU A 183 6.13 -8.44 -33.98
CA GLU A 183 6.94 -9.66 -34.06
C GLU A 183 8.41 -9.35 -34.35
N ALA A 184 8.68 -8.45 -35.31
CA ALA A 184 10.03 -8.00 -35.64
C ALA A 184 10.74 -7.35 -34.44
N LYS A 185 10.02 -6.51 -33.68
CA LYS A 185 10.53 -5.86 -32.47
C LYS A 185 10.80 -6.85 -31.34
N GLU A 186 9.89 -7.79 -31.11
CA GLU A 186 10.06 -8.84 -30.10
C GLU A 186 11.29 -9.70 -30.40
N LYS A 187 11.46 -10.14 -31.67
CA LYS A 187 12.62 -10.91 -32.11
C LYS A 187 13.93 -10.14 -31.87
N ALA A 188 13.95 -8.85 -32.13
CA ALA A 188 15.12 -8.01 -31.91
C ALA A 188 15.46 -7.85 -30.41
N VAL A 189 14.45 -7.66 -29.55
CA VAL A 189 14.62 -7.61 -28.10
C VAL A 189 15.14 -8.96 -27.59
N LYS A 190 14.57 -10.08 -28.04
CA LYS A 190 15.02 -11.43 -27.70
C LYS A 190 16.48 -11.67 -28.07
N ALA A 191 16.90 -11.24 -29.25
CA ALA A 191 18.29 -11.35 -29.71
C ALA A 191 19.26 -10.46 -28.89
N ALA A 192 18.81 -9.27 -28.46
CA ALA A 192 19.61 -8.36 -27.65
C ALA A 192 19.58 -8.70 -26.14
N PHE A 193 18.74 -9.64 -25.73
CA PHE A 193 18.47 -9.93 -24.32
C PHE A 193 19.72 -10.25 -23.49
N PRO A 194 20.68 -11.08 -23.95
CA PRO A 194 21.92 -11.34 -23.19
C PRO A 194 22.73 -10.06 -22.93
N THR A 195 22.78 -9.14 -23.90
CA THR A 195 23.49 -7.86 -23.77
C THR A 195 22.80 -6.91 -22.81
N ILE A 196 21.46 -6.92 -22.79
CA ILE A 196 20.65 -6.10 -21.86
C ILE A 196 20.81 -6.63 -20.44
N VAL A 197 20.73 -7.93 -20.26
CA VAL A 197 20.64 -8.58 -18.95
C VAL A 197 22.01 -8.71 -18.27
N GLY A 198 23.08 -8.87 -19.03
CA GLY A 198 24.42 -9.07 -18.46
C GLY A 198 24.82 -8.03 -17.40
N PRO A 199 24.81 -6.72 -17.71
CA PRO A 199 25.13 -5.67 -16.74
C PRO A 199 24.16 -5.67 -15.54
N ILE A 200 22.87 -5.91 -15.77
CA ILE A 200 21.83 -5.94 -14.73
C ILE A 200 22.05 -7.10 -13.76
N LEU A 201 22.43 -8.28 -14.25
CA LEU A 201 22.78 -9.42 -13.42
C LEU A 201 23.97 -9.14 -12.50
N VAL A 202 24.99 -8.43 -13.00
CA VAL A 202 26.14 -8.02 -12.18
C VAL A 202 25.68 -7.07 -11.06
N GLU A 203 24.87 -6.06 -11.41
CA GLU A 203 24.34 -5.12 -10.42
C GLU A 203 23.41 -5.81 -9.40
N MET A 204 22.58 -6.78 -9.83
CA MET A 204 21.71 -7.57 -8.92
C MET A 204 22.52 -8.45 -7.97
N LYS A 205 23.57 -9.11 -8.45
CA LYS A 205 24.47 -9.92 -7.60
C LYS A 205 25.18 -9.04 -6.58
N THR A 206 25.61 -7.85 -6.96
CA THR A 206 26.19 -6.86 -6.03
C THR A 206 25.17 -6.41 -4.99
N LEU A 207 23.96 -6.05 -5.42
CA LEU A 207 22.85 -5.67 -4.54
C LEU A 207 22.53 -6.78 -3.53
N ARG A 208 22.46 -8.01 -3.99
CA ARG A 208 22.24 -9.20 -3.15
C ARG A 208 23.31 -9.36 -2.09
N LYS A 209 24.58 -9.20 -2.49
CA LYS A 209 25.72 -9.28 -1.57
C LYS A 209 25.68 -8.17 -0.50
N ASP A 210 25.41 -6.93 -0.93
CA ASP A 210 25.31 -5.79 -0.03
C ASP A 210 24.19 -5.99 1.00
N LEU A 211 22.99 -6.41 0.54
CA LEU A 211 21.87 -6.68 1.43
C LEU A 211 22.13 -7.86 2.38
N ALA A 212 22.79 -8.91 1.91
CA ALA A 212 23.15 -10.05 2.76
C ALA A 212 24.08 -9.63 3.91
N ALA A 213 25.01 -8.70 3.66
CA ALA A 213 25.94 -8.17 4.64
C ALA A 213 25.32 -7.15 5.60
N GLU A 214 24.15 -6.56 5.25
CA GLU A 214 23.47 -5.57 6.08
C GLU A 214 23.06 -6.18 7.43
N GLN A 215 23.51 -5.58 8.52
CA GLN A 215 23.13 -5.98 9.87
C GLN A 215 21.77 -5.35 10.20
N VAL A 216 20.76 -6.18 10.45
CA VAL A 216 19.40 -5.73 10.73
C VAL A 216 18.94 -6.20 12.11
N PRO A 217 18.11 -5.41 12.82
CA PRO A 217 17.44 -5.89 14.03
C PRO A 217 16.55 -7.11 13.74
N GLU A 218 16.43 -8.01 14.73
CA GLU A 218 15.60 -9.23 14.63
C GLU A 218 14.17 -8.94 14.19
N ALA A 219 13.60 -7.82 14.64
CA ALA A 219 12.23 -7.40 14.28
C ALA A 219 11.96 -7.30 12.77
N ILE A 220 13.00 -7.12 11.93
CA ILE A 220 12.90 -7.00 10.46
C ILE A 220 13.77 -8.03 9.72
N ALA A 221 14.25 -9.05 10.39
CA ALA A 221 15.07 -10.09 9.77
C ALA A 221 14.30 -10.81 8.64
N ASP A 222 13.07 -11.21 8.90
CA ASP A 222 12.20 -11.86 7.90
C ASP A 222 11.94 -10.96 6.68
N ASP A 223 11.82 -9.64 6.87
CA ASP A 223 11.62 -8.68 5.78
C ASP A 223 12.86 -8.61 4.87
N LYS A 224 14.08 -8.62 5.47
CA LYS A 224 15.35 -8.72 4.75
C LYS A 224 15.45 -10.02 3.97
N ASP A 225 15.15 -11.16 4.62
CA ASP A 225 15.22 -12.50 4.00
C ASP A 225 14.20 -12.64 2.86
N GLY A 226 13.01 -12.05 3.02
CA GLY A 226 12.01 -11.97 1.96
C GLY A 226 12.52 -11.24 0.71
N LEU A 227 13.21 -10.11 0.88
CA LEU A 227 13.80 -9.37 -0.23
C LEU A 227 14.98 -10.12 -0.86
N LEU A 228 15.85 -10.74 -0.05
CA LEU A 228 16.94 -11.59 -0.55
C LEU A 228 16.40 -12.70 -1.45
N LYS A 229 15.33 -13.38 -1.03
CA LYS A 229 14.68 -14.43 -1.83
C LYS A 229 14.13 -13.89 -3.15
N GLN A 230 13.52 -12.71 -3.16
CA GLN A 230 13.04 -12.09 -4.41
C GLN A 230 14.19 -11.79 -5.38
N ILE A 231 15.31 -11.26 -4.87
CA ILE A 231 16.50 -10.98 -5.66
C ILE A 231 17.10 -12.28 -6.20
N ASP A 232 17.21 -13.33 -5.38
CA ASP A 232 17.72 -14.64 -5.80
C ASP A 232 16.88 -15.27 -6.92
N ASN A 233 15.54 -15.22 -6.80
CA ASN A 233 14.62 -15.69 -7.84
C ASN A 233 14.81 -14.91 -9.17
N ALA A 234 14.97 -13.58 -9.07
CA ALA A 234 15.20 -12.76 -10.25
C ALA A 234 16.55 -13.06 -10.91
N ILE A 235 17.61 -13.24 -10.14
CA ILE A 235 18.95 -13.64 -10.65
C ILE A 235 18.87 -15.01 -11.35
N GLU A 236 18.21 -15.99 -10.75
CA GLU A 236 18.03 -17.32 -11.34
C GLU A 236 17.27 -17.24 -12.67
N PHE A 237 16.11 -16.57 -12.67
CA PHE A 237 15.30 -16.36 -13.86
C PHE A 237 16.08 -15.71 -15.00
N LEU A 238 16.72 -14.59 -14.74
CA LEU A 238 17.48 -13.83 -15.74
C LEU A 238 18.71 -14.61 -16.23
N THR A 239 19.34 -15.40 -15.36
CA THR A 239 20.46 -16.26 -15.75
C THR A 239 20.03 -17.34 -16.73
N LYS A 240 18.90 -18.02 -16.48
CA LYS A 240 18.32 -19.00 -17.40
C LYS A 240 17.89 -18.34 -18.71
N ALA A 241 17.20 -17.23 -18.63
CA ALA A 241 16.75 -16.47 -19.80
C ALA A 241 17.90 -16.01 -20.70
N SER A 242 19.03 -15.55 -20.11
CA SER A 242 20.21 -15.12 -20.86
C SER A 242 20.90 -16.26 -21.63
N LYS A 243 20.68 -17.50 -21.20
CA LYS A 243 21.20 -18.71 -21.86
C LYS A 243 20.22 -19.33 -22.86
N GLY A 244 18.99 -18.73 -23.00
CA GLY A 244 17.93 -19.30 -23.82
C GLY A 244 17.27 -20.56 -23.24
N GLU A 245 17.40 -20.77 -21.92
CA GLU A 245 16.86 -21.93 -21.20
C GLU A 245 15.41 -21.73 -20.71
N LEU A 246 14.77 -20.59 -21.06
CA LEU A 246 13.35 -20.34 -20.80
C LEU A 246 12.51 -20.66 -22.03
N PRO A 247 11.27 -21.22 -21.85
CA PRO A 247 10.38 -21.53 -22.94
C PRO A 247 9.88 -20.30 -23.71
#